data_6e048d7d754f872b79d11ed485dd3994
#
_entry.id   6e048d7d754f872b79d11ed485dd3994
#
_cell.length_a   1.000
_cell.length_b   1.000
_cell.length_c   1.000
_cell.angle_alpha   90.00
_cell.angle_beta   90.00
_cell.angle_gamma   90.00
#
_symmetry.space_group_name_H-M   'P 1'
#
loop_
_entity.id
_entity.type
_entity.pdbx_description
1 polymer ?
#
loop_
_entity_poly.entity_id
_entity_poly.type
_entity_poly.pdbx_seq_one_letter_code
_entity_poly.pdbx_strand_id
1 'polypeptide(L)'
;MSLIDPGETPALEPLTGGVSSLIVLAHTRRGPVCIKSALARLKVAAEWLAPVERNTAEVAWLRLAAGIVPDSVPAILGEDRLSRAFAMAYLDPRDHPVWKTHLLAGQVDIPVAIDVARALSAVHRSTARRADLAADFAHDASFFALRLDPYLGAAARAHPDCASALQALIDTTAGTRLALVHGDISPKNILCGPAGPIILDAECAWYGDPAFDLAFVLNHLLLKCAWRPESAPAFLSAAEALLRRYREGIDWEPAAALERRTARLLAGLLLARIDGKSPVEYLTLESQRDPVRQVARALLL
;
A
#
# COMPACT_ATOMS: atom_id res chain seq x y z
N MET A 1 -6.85 -2.47 27.04
CA MET A 1 -7.67 -1.45 26.34
C MET A 1 -9.04 -1.39 27.01
N SER A 2 -9.51 -0.23 27.47
CA SER A 2 -10.87 -0.09 28.05
C SER A 2 -11.90 0.19 26.97
N LEU A 3 -12.02 -0.70 25.98
CA LEU A 3 -12.92 -0.55 24.83
C LEU A 3 -14.32 -1.15 25.11
N ILE A 4 -14.44 -1.91 26.17
CA ILE A 4 -15.67 -2.59 26.62
C ILE A 4 -16.00 -2.20 28.06
N ASP A 5 -17.26 -2.31 28.44
CA ASP A 5 -17.68 -2.08 29.81
C ASP A 5 -17.29 -3.26 30.73
N PRO A 6 -17.14 -3.04 32.04
CA PRO A 6 -16.86 -4.13 32.96
C PRO A 6 -17.94 -5.24 32.88
N GLY A 7 -17.48 -6.48 32.68
CA GLY A 7 -18.37 -7.65 32.53
C GLY A 7 -19.03 -7.81 31.14
N GLU A 8 -18.71 -6.96 30.18
CA GLU A 8 -19.16 -7.12 28.81
C GLU A 8 -18.36 -8.20 28.08
N THR A 9 -19.07 -9.08 27.35
CA THR A 9 -18.46 -10.04 26.42
C THR A 9 -19.01 -9.72 25.03
N PRO A 10 -18.26 -9.00 24.18
CA PRO A 10 -18.73 -8.61 22.86
C PRO A 10 -18.84 -9.83 21.93
N ALA A 11 -19.82 -9.83 21.04
CA ALA A 11 -19.85 -10.77 19.94
C ALA A 11 -18.72 -10.44 18.96
N LEU A 12 -18.02 -11.47 18.49
CA LEU A 12 -16.88 -11.36 17.60
C LEU A 12 -17.22 -11.98 16.24
N GLU A 13 -16.98 -11.23 15.18
CA GLU A 13 -17.18 -11.65 13.80
C GLU A 13 -15.87 -11.55 13.02
N PRO A 14 -15.34 -12.65 12.44
CA PRO A 14 -14.16 -12.59 11.59
C PRO A 14 -14.43 -11.78 10.33
N LEU A 15 -13.57 -10.78 10.05
CA LEU A 15 -13.60 -10.05 8.79
C LEU A 15 -12.66 -10.70 7.78
N THR A 16 -13.11 -10.72 6.51
CA THR A 16 -12.33 -11.25 5.39
C THR A 16 -11.39 -10.18 4.83
N GLY A 17 -10.32 -10.59 4.14
CA GLY A 17 -9.46 -9.68 3.35
C GLY A 17 -8.02 -9.52 3.81
N GLY A 18 -7.62 -9.94 5.00
CA GLY A 18 -6.23 -9.89 5.46
C GLY A 18 -5.48 -11.20 5.23
N VAL A 19 -4.42 -11.18 4.42
CA VAL A 19 -3.51 -12.35 4.27
C VAL A 19 -2.44 -12.39 5.37
N SER A 20 -2.10 -11.24 5.92
CA SER A 20 -1.03 -11.01 6.91
C SER A 20 -1.55 -10.92 8.35
N SER A 21 -2.86 -10.75 8.54
CA SER A 21 -3.46 -10.45 9.84
C SER A 21 -4.75 -11.23 10.09
N LEU A 22 -5.05 -11.43 11.38
CA LEU A 22 -6.40 -11.75 11.84
C LEU A 22 -7.13 -10.42 12.06
N ILE A 23 -8.29 -10.27 11.42
CA ILE A 23 -9.13 -9.08 11.56
C ILE A 23 -10.49 -9.54 12.08
N VAL A 24 -10.98 -8.88 13.13
CA VAL A 24 -12.21 -9.24 13.81
C VAL A 24 -13.02 -7.97 14.08
N LEU A 25 -14.31 -8.01 13.77
CA LEU A 25 -15.29 -7.03 14.22
C LEU A 25 -15.81 -7.43 15.61
N ALA A 26 -15.65 -6.55 16.58
CA ALA A 26 -16.22 -6.70 17.92
C ALA A 26 -17.44 -5.79 18.06
N HIS A 27 -18.60 -6.39 18.34
CA HIS A 27 -19.84 -5.67 18.58
C HIS A 27 -19.92 -5.29 20.05
N THR A 28 -19.47 -4.09 20.41
CA THR A 28 -19.49 -3.60 21.78
C THR A 28 -20.70 -2.71 22.05
N ARG A 29 -21.06 -2.52 23.31
CA ARG A 29 -22.16 -1.59 23.71
C ARG A 29 -21.86 -0.14 23.30
N ARG A 30 -20.57 0.20 23.12
CA ARG A 30 -20.11 1.54 22.69
C ARG A 30 -20.05 1.69 21.19
N GLY A 31 -20.44 0.65 20.44
CA GLY A 31 -20.40 0.58 18.99
C GLY A 31 -19.43 -0.48 18.46
N PRO A 32 -19.42 -0.72 17.16
CA PRO A 32 -18.56 -1.69 16.51
C PRO A 32 -17.10 -1.22 16.50
N VAL A 33 -16.18 -2.15 16.75
CA VAL A 33 -14.73 -1.90 16.77
C VAL A 33 -14.02 -2.95 15.91
N CYS A 34 -13.13 -2.51 15.03
CA CYS A 34 -12.28 -3.40 14.27
C CYS A 34 -11.00 -3.71 15.07
N ILE A 35 -10.73 -4.99 15.31
CA ILE A 35 -9.52 -5.47 15.99
C ILE A 35 -8.64 -6.18 14.97
N LYS A 36 -7.36 -5.78 14.89
CA LYS A 36 -6.36 -6.38 14.00
C LYS A 36 -5.18 -6.92 14.80
N SER A 37 -4.73 -8.14 14.46
CA SER A 37 -3.55 -8.79 15.05
C SER A 37 -2.71 -9.41 13.93
N ALA A 38 -1.38 -9.18 13.95
CA ALA A 38 -0.47 -9.71 12.96
C ALA A 38 -0.27 -11.23 13.12
N LEU A 39 -0.24 -11.96 12.01
CA LEU A 39 0.06 -13.39 11.97
C LEU A 39 1.56 -13.60 11.66
N ALA A 40 2.21 -14.53 12.35
CA ALA A 40 3.60 -14.88 12.09
C ALA A 40 3.79 -15.52 10.69
N ARG A 41 2.77 -16.24 10.20
CA ARG A 41 2.73 -16.84 8.87
C ARG A 41 1.58 -16.25 8.06
N LEU A 42 1.88 -15.78 6.85
CA LEU A 42 0.88 -15.21 5.95
C LEU A 42 -0.04 -16.31 5.40
N LYS A 43 -1.31 -15.96 5.19
CA LYS A 43 -2.34 -16.83 4.58
C LYS A 43 -2.21 -16.85 3.05
N VAL A 44 -1.08 -17.32 2.53
CA VAL A 44 -0.79 -17.43 1.08
C VAL A 44 -0.33 -18.84 0.75
N ALA A 45 -0.46 -19.26 -0.52
CA ALA A 45 -0.11 -20.62 -0.96
C ALA A 45 1.39 -20.92 -0.80
N ALA A 46 2.27 -19.94 -1.06
CA ALA A 46 3.70 -20.08 -0.84
C ALA A 46 4.04 -19.74 0.62
N GLU A 47 4.98 -20.46 1.23
CA GLU A 47 5.45 -20.12 2.57
C GLU A 47 6.06 -18.70 2.60
N TRP A 48 5.47 -17.85 3.44
CA TRP A 48 5.91 -16.48 3.63
C TRP A 48 5.82 -16.12 5.12
N LEU A 49 6.97 -16.11 5.76
CA LEU A 49 7.13 -15.68 7.15
C LEU A 49 7.41 -14.19 7.17
N ALA A 50 6.77 -13.48 8.07
CA ALA A 50 6.99 -12.05 8.26
C ALA A 50 7.07 -11.70 9.75
N PRO A 51 7.96 -10.78 10.13
CA PRO A 51 8.07 -10.31 11.51
C PRO A 51 6.73 -9.78 12.01
N VAL A 52 6.31 -10.18 13.21
CA VAL A 52 5.04 -9.75 13.80
C VAL A 52 5.09 -8.31 14.32
N GLU A 53 6.30 -7.77 14.46
CA GLU A 53 6.59 -6.38 14.84
C GLU A 53 6.02 -5.37 13.83
N ARG A 54 5.69 -5.79 12.60
CA ARG A 54 5.02 -4.98 11.56
C ARG A 54 3.69 -4.38 12.03
N ASN A 55 3.02 -5.02 13.01
CA ASN A 55 1.81 -4.47 13.63
C ASN A 55 2.09 -3.15 14.36
N THR A 56 3.25 -3.05 15.02
CA THR A 56 3.69 -1.82 15.69
C THR A 56 4.00 -0.72 14.66
N ALA A 57 4.62 -1.09 13.54
CA ALA A 57 4.88 -0.16 12.43
C ALA A 57 3.58 0.42 11.87
N GLU A 58 2.55 -0.43 11.68
CA GLU A 58 1.24 0.00 11.20
C GLU A 58 0.58 1.01 12.15
N VAL A 59 0.53 0.68 13.46
CA VAL A 59 -0.06 1.56 14.48
C VAL A 59 0.68 2.90 14.55
N ALA A 60 2.01 2.87 14.49
CA ALA A 60 2.83 4.08 14.51
C ALA A 60 2.57 4.95 13.28
N TRP A 61 2.50 4.34 12.09
CA TRP A 61 2.19 5.05 10.85
C TRP A 61 0.79 5.68 10.90
N LEU A 62 -0.23 4.91 11.29
CA LEU A 62 -1.61 5.40 11.37
C LEU A 62 -1.77 6.55 12.35
N ARG A 63 -1.13 6.49 13.52
CA ARG A 63 -1.14 7.59 14.50
C ARG A 63 -0.47 8.85 13.97
N LEU A 64 0.67 8.69 13.30
CA LEU A 64 1.37 9.83 12.71
C LEU A 64 0.55 10.43 11.57
N ALA A 65 0.03 9.61 10.68
CA ALA A 65 -0.81 10.05 9.56
C ALA A 65 -2.10 10.72 10.04
N ALA A 66 -2.71 10.27 11.14
CA ALA A 66 -3.88 10.93 11.74
C ALA A 66 -3.61 12.37 12.19
N GLY A 67 -2.36 12.69 12.55
CA GLY A 67 -1.95 14.07 12.86
C GLY A 67 -1.76 14.96 11.62
N ILE A 68 -1.70 14.37 10.42
CA ILE A 68 -1.44 15.08 9.15
C ILE A 68 -2.69 15.08 8.27
N VAL A 69 -3.33 13.92 8.13
CA VAL A 69 -4.49 13.67 7.26
C VAL A 69 -5.57 12.89 8.04
N PRO A 70 -6.19 13.49 9.07
CA PRO A 70 -7.07 12.80 10.00
C PRO A 70 -8.27 12.11 9.31
N ASP A 71 -8.78 12.70 8.23
CA ASP A 71 -9.92 12.18 7.50
C ASP A 71 -9.54 11.05 6.51
N SER A 72 -8.24 10.76 6.36
CA SER A 72 -7.74 9.77 5.40
C SER A 72 -7.18 8.50 6.05
N VAL A 73 -7.36 8.31 7.37
CA VAL A 73 -6.95 7.11 8.10
C VAL A 73 -7.97 6.78 9.19
N PRO A 74 -8.13 5.50 9.59
CA PRO A 74 -9.01 5.14 10.68
C PRO A 74 -8.46 5.62 12.02
N ALA A 75 -9.35 6.04 12.93
CA ALA A 75 -8.97 6.36 14.29
C ALA A 75 -8.47 5.12 15.04
N ILE A 76 -7.30 5.17 15.65
CA ILE A 76 -6.78 4.14 16.55
C ILE A 76 -7.42 4.32 17.91
N LEU A 77 -8.17 3.31 18.35
CA LEU A 77 -8.93 3.29 19.61
C LEU A 77 -8.12 2.71 20.76
N GLY A 78 -7.14 1.87 20.47
CA GLY A 78 -6.27 1.26 21.50
C GLY A 78 -5.28 0.29 20.91
N GLU A 79 -4.25 -0.04 21.70
CA GLU A 79 -3.19 -0.98 21.33
C GLU A 79 -2.88 -1.88 22.54
N ASP A 80 -2.70 -3.17 22.28
CA ASP A 80 -2.14 -4.14 23.22
C ASP A 80 -0.87 -4.75 22.60
N ARG A 81 0.28 -4.27 23.09
CA ARG A 81 1.58 -4.72 22.60
C ARG A 81 1.91 -6.16 22.98
N LEU A 82 1.37 -6.66 24.09
CA LEU A 82 1.60 -8.03 24.52
C LEU A 82 0.92 -9.03 23.60
N SER A 83 -0.34 -8.79 23.28
CA SER A 83 -1.12 -9.60 22.31
C SER A 83 -0.80 -9.24 20.86
N ARG A 84 0.01 -8.22 20.60
CA ARG A 84 0.31 -7.71 19.26
C ARG A 84 -0.97 -7.40 18.48
N ALA A 85 -1.91 -6.77 19.14
CA ALA A 85 -3.22 -6.42 18.62
C ALA A 85 -3.49 -4.93 18.81
N PHE A 86 -4.24 -4.35 17.89
CA PHE A 86 -4.76 -3.00 18.06
C PHE A 86 -6.23 -2.94 17.64
N ALA A 87 -6.90 -1.93 18.12
CA ALA A 87 -8.28 -1.64 17.79
C ALA A 87 -8.37 -0.30 17.09
N MET A 88 -9.17 -0.24 16.04
CA MET A 88 -9.45 0.96 15.26
C MET A 88 -10.96 1.10 15.02
N ALA A 89 -11.37 2.30 14.64
CA ALA A 89 -12.75 2.55 14.24
C ALA A 89 -13.17 1.58 13.14
N TYR A 90 -14.36 1.00 13.30
CA TYR A 90 -14.97 0.18 12.25
C TYR A 90 -15.57 1.11 11.19
N LEU A 91 -15.27 0.83 9.95
CA LEU A 91 -15.80 1.54 8.78
C LEU A 91 -16.73 0.60 8.03
N ASP A 92 -18.03 0.90 8.05
CA ASP A 92 -19.03 0.05 7.42
C ASP A 92 -18.80 -0.02 5.90
N PRO A 93 -18.67 -1.21 5.31
CA PRO A 93 -18.43 -1.38 3.87
C PRO A 93 -19.54 -0.79 2.98
N ARG A 94 -20.74 -0.55 3.52
CA ARG A 94 -21.85 0.12 2.79
C ARG A 94 -21.54 1.58 2.51
N ASP A 95 -20.86 2.25 3.44
CA ASP A 95 -20.46 3.65 3.34
C ASP A 95 -19.00 3.82 2.92
N HIS A 96 -18.19 2.76 3.07
CA HIS A 96 -16.76 2.75 2.80
C HIS A 96 -16.37 1.53 1.93
N PRO A 97 -16.86 1.43 0.68
CA PRO A 97 -16.49 0.33 -0.21
C PRO A 97 -15.00 0.37 -0.56
N VAL A 98 -14.42 -0.81 -0.79
CA VAL A 98 -13.01 -0.94 -1.18
C VAL A 98 -12.79 -0.41 -2.59
N TRP A 99 -11.84 0.50 -2.78
CA TRP A 99 -11.54 1.10 -4.09
C TRP A 99 -11.23 0.06 -5.17
N LYS A 100 -10.54 -1.01 -4.81
CA LYS A 100 -10.25 -2.13 -5.73
C LYS A 100 -11.53 -2.70 -6.36
N THR A 101 -12.61 -2.84 -5.60
CA THR A 101 -13.89 -3.36 -6.10
C THR A 101 -14.48 -2.46 -7.19
N HIS A 102 -14.47 -1.16 -6.98
CA HIS A 102 -14.92 -0.17 -7.99
C HIS A 102 -14.07 -0.27 -9.26
N LEU A 103 -12.73 -0.26 -9.12
CA LEU A 103 -11.82 -0.33 -10.25
C LEU A 103 -11.96 -1.64 -11.03
N LEU A 104 -12.17 -2.79 -10.36
CA LEU A 104 -12.43 -4.07 -11.02
C LEU A 104 -13.76 -4.10 -11.77
N ALA A 105 -14.75 -3.33 -11.31
CA ALA A 105 -16.01 -3.13 -12.02
C ALA A 105 -15.91 -2.13 -13.19
N GLY A 106 -14.74 -1.49 -13.39
CA GLY A 106 -14.53 -0.44 -14.41
C GLY A 106 -15.04 0.93 -13.96
N GLN A 107 -15.41 1.08 -12.69
CA GLN A 107 -15.85 2.34 -12.09
C GLN A 107 -14.61 3.12 -11.65
N VAL A 108 -14.22 4.11 -12.46
CA VAL A 108 -13.01 4.91 -12.22
C VAL A 108 -13.43 6.31 -11.77
N ASP A 109 -13.29 6.56 -10.47
CA ASP A 109 -13.55 7.87 -9.86
C ASP A 109 -12.22 8.65 -9.77
N ILE A 110 -12.05 9.65 -10.64
CA ILE A 110 -10.85 10.49 -10.69
C ILE A 110 -10.66 11.31 -9.40
N PRO A 111 -11.68 11.92 -8.77
CA PRO A 111 -11.59 12.52 -7.45
C PRO A 111 -10.94 11.63 -6.39
N VAL A 112 -11.27 10.34 -6.31
CA VAL A 112 -10.63 9.41 -5.37
C VAL A 112 -9.12 9.32 -5.62
N ALA A 113 -8.69 9.21 -6.89
CA ALA A 113 -7.26 9.17 -7.24
C ALA A 113 -6.53 10.47 -6.85
N ILE A 114 -7.17 11.64 -7.04
CA ILE A 114 -6.66 12.95 -6.64
C ILE A 114 -6.51 13.02 -5.12
N ASP A 115 -7.51 12.57 -4.37
CA ASP A 115 -7.51 12.63 -2.91
C ASP A 115 -6.51 11.66 -2.28
N VAL A 116 -6.33 10.47 -2.87
CA VAL A 116 -5.23 9.56 -2.50
C VAL A 116 -3.87 10.22 -2.69
N ALA A 117 -3.65 10.88 -3.82
CA ALA A 117 -2.40 11.59 -4.09
C ALA A 117 -2.16 12.74 -3.11
N ARG A 118 -3.23 13.47 -2.75
CA ARG A 118 -3.18 14.57 -1.77
C ARG A 118 -2.79 14.06 -0.39
N ALA A 119 -3.44 12.99 0.10
CA ALA A 119 -3.14 12.41 1.39
C ALA A 119 -1.70 11.86 1.43
N LEU A 120 -1.29 11.11 0.39
CA LEU A 120 0.03 10.53 0.30
C LEU A 120 1.13 11.59 0.25
N SER A 121 1.00 12.60 -0.61
CA SER A 121 1.98 13.68 -0.70
C SER A 121 2.06 14.52 0.58
N ALA A 122 0.95 14.70 1.31
CA ALA A 122 0.93 15.39 2.60
C ALA A 122 1.71 14.61 3.67
N VAL A 123 1.56 13.28 3.74
CA VAL A 123 2.34 12.44 4.66
C VAL A 123 3.83 12.50 4.30
N HIS A 124 4.20 12.29 3.04
CA HIS A 124 5.60 12.35 2.61
C HIS A 124 6.24 13.71 2.90
N ARG A 125 5.56 14.81 2.57
CA ARG A 125 6.00 16.16 2.81
C ARG A 125 6.24 16.45 4.30
N SER A 126 5.27 16.08 5.15
CA SER A 126 5.34 16.35 6.59
C SER A 126 6.39 15.52 7.32
N THR A 127 6.81 14.40 6.71
CA THR A 127 7.79 13.47 7.28
C THR A 127 9.17 13.56 6.60
N ALA A 128 9.28 14.35 5.53
CA ALA A 128 10.51 14.42 4.76
C ALA A 128 11.67 14.96 5.58
N ARG A 129 12.84 14.32 5.44
CA ARG A 129 14.11 14.70 6.10
C ARG A 129 14.04 14.75 7.64
N ARG A 130 13.14 13.99 8.26
CA ARG A 130 12.97 13.86 9.71
C ARG A 130 13.86 12.73 10.25
N ALA A 131 14.97 13.09 10.91
CA ALA A 131 15.93 12.12 11.46
C ALA A 131 15.32 11.28 12.61
N ASP A 132 14.43 11.86 13.40
CA ASP A 132 13.68 11.16 14.45
C ASP A 132 12.81 10.05 13.85
N LEU A 133 12.05 10.35 12.81
CA LEU A 133 11.23 9.34 12.11
C LEU A 133 12.08 8.30 11.38
N ALA A 134 13.25 8.69 10.86
CA ALA A 134 14.17 7.74 10.25
C ALA A 134 14.69 6.69 11.24
N ALA A 135 14.84 7.06 12.51
CA ALA A 135 15.20 6.14 13.59
C ALA A 135 14.01 5.26 14.01
N ASP A 136 12.82 5.85 14.18
CA ASP A 136 11.61 5.15 14.61
C ASP A 136 11.12 4.14 13.58
N PHE A 137 11.30 4.42 12.27
CA PHE A 137 10.88 3.57 11.16
C PHE A 137 12.05 2.95 10.39
N ALA A 138 13.13 2.59 11.09
CA ALA A 138 14.29 1.89 10.52
C ALA A 138 13.97 0.41 10.22
N HIS A 139 12.92 0.16 9.45
CA HIS A 139 12.38 -1.18 9.16
C HIS A 139 12.92 -1.79 7.86
N ASP A 140 14.19 -1.56 7.53
CA ASP A 140 14.82 -1.96 6.27
C ASP A 140 14.68 -3.44 5.95
N ALA A 141 14.97 -4.30 6.92
CA ALA A 141 14.90 -5.74 6.75
C ALA A 141 13.46 -6.21 6.45
N SER A 142 12.47 -5.64 7.15
CA SER A 142 11.06 -5.94 6.92
C SER A 142 10.60 -5.46 5.55
N PHE A 143 10.94 -4.22 5.16
CA PHE A 143 10.59 -3.69 3.85
C PHE A 143 11.24 -4.50 2.72
N PHE A 144 12.52 -4.87 2.86
CA PHE A 144 13.20 -5.73 1.91
C PHE A 144 12.48 -7.08 1.75
N ALA A 145 12.20 -7.76 2.85
CA ALA A 145 11.57 -9.09 2.85
C ALA A 145 10.11 -9.08 2.37
N LEU A 146 9.38 -7.96 2.55
CA LEU A 146 7.97 -7.87 2.20
C LEU A 146 7.71 -7.16 0.87
N ARG A 147 8.67 -6.37 0.37
CA ARG A 147 8.48 -5.55 -0.84
C ARG A 147 9.58 -5.72 -1.89
N LEU A 148 10.84 -5.55 -1.55
CA LEU A 148 11.89 -5.55 -2.57
C LEU A 148 12.16 -6.94 -3.11
N ASP A 149 12.48 -7.92 -2.25
CA ASP A 149 12.79 -9.29 -2.69
C ASP A 149 11.59 -10.00 -3.36
N PRO A 150 10.37 -10.05 -2.77
CA PRO A 150 9.25 -10.76 -3.39
C PRO A 150 8.73 -10.11 -4.68
N TYR A 151 9.01 -8.85 -4.91
CA TYR A 151 8.64 -8.14 -6.14
C TYR A 151 9.82 -8.09 -7.11
N LEU A 152 10.73 -7.15 -6.93
CA LEU A 152 11.84 -6.91 -7.86
C LEU A 152 12.85 -8.06 -7.88
N GLY A 153 13.20 -8.61 -6.71
CA GLY A 153 14.12 -9.75 -6.60
C GLY A 153 13.56 -11.01 -7.26
N ALA A 154 12.27 -11.31 -7.04
CA ALA A 154 11.62 -12.44 -7.70
C ALA A 154 11.51 -12.25 -9.21
N ALA A 155 11.20 -11.03 -9.68
CA ALA A 155 11.20 -10.70 -11.10
C ALA A 155 12.60 -10.82 -11.73
N ALA A 156 13.65 -10.42 -11.01
CA ALA A 156 15.04 -10.57 -11.47
C ALA A 156 15.42 -12.05 -11.65
N ARG A 157 14.95 -12.92 -10.76
CA ARG A 157 15.14 -14.37 -10.91
C ARG A 157 14.37 -14.98 -12.09
N ALA A 158 13.19 -14.43 -12.37
CA ALA A 158 12.35 -14.88 -13.52
C ALA A 158 12.85 -14.33 -14.87
N HIS A 159 13.54 -13.18 -14.87
CA HIS A 159 14.03 -12.48 -16.06
C HIS A 159 15.52 -12.14 -15.93
N PRO A 160 16.44 -13.11 -16.17
CA PRO A 160 17.90 -12.90 -16.00
C PRO A 160 18.47 -11.77 -16.84
N ASP A 161 17.90 -11.50 -18.01
CA ASP A 161 18.30 -10.39 -18.89
C ASP A 161 17.95 -9.00 -18.33
N CYS A 162 16.90 -8.90 -17.49
CA CYS A 162 16.55 -7.67 -16.77
C CYS A 162 17.15 -7.61 -15.35
N ALA A 163 17.86 -8.66 -14.90
CA ALA A 163 18.29 -8.80 -13.51
C ALA A 163 19.15 -7.63 -13.02
N SER A 164 20.08 -7.14 -13.84
CA SER A 164 20.95 -6.01 -13.49
C SER A 164 20.15 -4.71 -13.29
N ALA A 165 19.17 -4.44 -14.17
CA ALA A 165 18.30 -3.27 -14.05
C ALA A 165 17.40 -3.35 -12.81
N LEU A 166 16.83 -4.53 -12.54
CA LEU A 166 16.00 -4.78 -11.36
C LEU A 166 16.81 -4.68 -10.06
N GLN A 167 18.05 -5.18 -10.03
CA GLN A 167 18.93 -5.02 -8.88
C GLN A 167 19.26 -3.54 -8.63
N ALA A 168 19.55 -2.76 -9.67
CA ALA A 168 19.79 -1.33 -9.54
C ALA A 168 18.56 -0.57 -8.97
N LEU A 169 17.34 -1.03 -9.28
CA LEU A 169 16.11 -0.50 -8.67
C LEU A 169 16.02 -0.83 -7.18
N ILE A 170 16.36 -2.08 -6.80
CA ILE A 170 16.42 -2.50 -5.40
C ILE A 170 17.41 -1.63 -4.64
N ASP A 171 18.64 -1.49 -5.15
CA ASP A 171 19.72 -0.74 -4.50
C ASP A 171 19.36 0.75 -4.36
N THR A 172 18.79 1.34 -5.41
CA THR A 172 18.34 2.75 -5.40
C THR A 172 17.22 2.96 -4.36
N THR A 173 16.23 2.08 -4.33
CA THR A 173 15.12 2.19 -3.40
C THR A 173 15.59 1.99 -1.97
N ALA A 174 16.37 0.94 -1.70
CA ALA A 174 16.89 0.65 -0.37
C ALA A 174 17.84 1.75 0.14
N GLY A 175 18.61 2.39 -0.76
CA GLY A 175 19.55 3.46 -0.43
C GLY A 175 18.91 4.85 -0.28
N THR A 176 17.67 5.04 -0.71
CA THR A 176 17.00 6.35 -0.65
C THR A 176 16.16 6.45 0.64
N ARG A 177 16.50 7.43 1.51
CA ARG A 177 15.84 7.64 2.81
C ARG A 177 15.39 9.10 2.92
N LEU A 178 14.17 9.38 2.47
CA LEU A 178 13.69 10.75 2.35
C LEU A 178 12.43 11.04 3.15
N ALA A 179 11.49 10.09 3.24
CA ALA A 179 10.21 10.32 3.90
C ALA A 179 9.66 9.01 4.49
N LEU A 180 8.61 9.11 5.28
CA LEU A 180 7.88 7.94 5.78
C LEU A 180 6.99 7.35 4.68
N VAL A 181 7.34 6.16 4.24
CA VAL A 181 6.66 5.38 3.20
C VAL A 181 5.64 4.45 3.85
N HIS A 182 4.48 4.29 3.23
CA HIS A 182 3.46 3.31 3.63
C HIS A 182 3.85 1.88 3.22
N GLY A 183 4.40 1.74 2.02
CA GLY A 183 4.92 0.47 1.49
C GLY A 183 3.87 -0.48 0.90
N ASP A 184 2.56 -0.16 0.96
CA ASP A 184 1.48 -0.94 0.31
C ASP A 184 0.28 -0.07 -0.09
N ILE A 185 0.54 1.11 -0.68
CA ILE A 185 -0.52 1.95 -1.23
C ILE A 185 -1.12 1.29 -2.48
N SER A 186 -2.11 0.46 -2.25
CA SER A 186 -2.81 -0.27 -3.30
C SER A 186 -4.32 -0.12 -3.15
N PRO A 187 -5.11 -0.25 -4.22
CA PRO A 187 -6.56 -0.08 -4.15
C PRO A 187 -7.29 -1.04 -3.20
N LYS A 188 -6.68 -2.17 -2.83
CA LYS A 188 -7.23 -3.10 -1.81
C LYS A 188 -7.18 -2.52 -0.39
N ASN A 189 -6.22 -1.61 -0.14
CA ASN A 189 -5.95 -0.97 1.15
C ASN A 189 -6.51 0.45 1.22
N ILE A 190 -7.38 0.81 0.29
CA ILE A 190 -8.03 2.12 0.25
C ILE A 190 -9.54 1.91 0.23
N LEU A 191 -10.23 2.54 1.17
CA LEU A 191 -11.68 2.60 1.21
C LEU A 191 -12.15 3.95 0.65
N CYS A 192 -13.26 3.94 -0.09
CA CYS A 192 -13.90 5.14 -0.61
C CYS A 192 -14.98 5.60 0.36
N GLY A 193 -14.63 6.49 1.29
CA GLY A 193 -15.57 7.03 2.26
C GLY A 193 -16.25 8.32 1.80
N PRO A 194 -17.32 8.76 2.48
CA PRO A 194 -18.07 9.97 2.11
C PRO A 194 -17.26 11.26 2.27
N ALA A 195 -16.22 11.27 3.14
CA ALA A 195 -15.31 12.40 3.33
C ALA A 195 -14.04 12.29 2.48
N GLY A 196 -13.87 11.20 1.72
CA GLY A 196 -12.69 10.91 0.91
C GLY A 196 -12.11 9.53 1.16
N PRO A 197 -10.94 9.21 0.57
CA PRO A 197 -10.31 7.91 0.72
C PRO A 197 -9.72 7.72 2.11
N ILE A 198 -9.87 6.50 2.65
CA ILE A 198 -9.25 6.07 3.91
C ILE A 198 -8.22 5.00 3.62
N ILE A 199 -6.98 5.26 4.02
CA ILE A 199 -5.81 4.42 3.80
C ILE A 199 -5.64 3.47 4.98
N LEU A 200 -5.48 2.18 4.70
CA LEU A 200 -5.37 1.08 5.65
C LEU A 200 -4.09 0.27 5.40
N ASP A 201 -3.70 -0.54 6.38
CA ASP A 201 -2.73 -1.63 6.22
C ASP A 201 -1.29 -1.17 5.95
N ALA A 202 -0.80 -0.25 6.79
CA ALA A 202 0.56 0.29 6.75
C ALA A 202 1.61 -0.64 7.41
N GLU A 203 1.42 -1.97 7.35
CA GLU A 203 2.32 -2.94 7.99
C GLU A 203 3.75 -2.97 7.40
N CYS A 204 3.93 -2.39 6.21
CA CYS A 204 5.22 -2.25 5.54
C CYS A 204 5.82 -0.86 5.69
N ALA A 205 5.31 -0.06 6.64
CA ALA A 205 5.80 1.29 6.84
C ALA A 205 7.30 1.33 7.14
N TRP A 206 7.98 2.22 6.44
CA TRP A 206 9.43 2.33 6.45
C TRP A 206 9.85 3.77 6.11
N TYR A 207 10.95 4.24 6.70
CA TYR A 207 11.50 5.53 6.31
C TYR A 207 12.41 5.36 5.11
N GLY A 208 11.91 5.71 3.91
CA GLY A 208 12.54 5.34 2.67
C GLY A 208 12.28 6.26 1.48
N ASP A 209 12.17 5.67 0.29
CA ASP A 209 11.95 6.39 -0.95
C ASP A 209 10.46 6.59 -1.23
N PRO A 210 9.94 7.84 -1.17
CA PRO A 210 8.54 8.14 -1.47
C PRO A 210 8.13 7.78 -2.91
N ALA A 211 9.09 7.63 -3.84
CA ALA A 211 8.83 7.14 -5.18
C ALA A 211 8.24 5.73 -5.20
N PHE A 212 8.50 4.91 -4.15
CA PHE A 212 7.94 3.56 -4.05
C PHE A 212 6.42 3.59 -3.95
N ASP A 213 5.86 4.36 -3.02
CA ASP A 213 4.41 4.45 -2.83
C ASP A 213 3.71 5.00 -4.08
N LEU A 214 4.28 6.05 -4.69
CA LEU A 214 3.74 6.62 -5.92
C LEU A 214 3.75 5.61 -7.07
N ALA A 215 4.88 4.93 -7.29
CA ALA A 215 4.99 3.89 -8.31
C ALA A 215 4.04 2.72 -8.03
N PHE A 216 3.85 2.36 -6.75
CA PHE A 216 3.01 1.23 -6.35
C PHE A 216 1.52 1.47 -6.65
N VAL A 217 0.99 2.66 -6.34
CA VAL A 217 -0.41 2.99 -6.67
C VAL A 217 -0.62 3.17 -8.17
N LEU A 218 0.32 3.82 -8.87
CA LEU A 218 0.27 3.97 -10.34
C LEU A 218 0.28 2.62 -11.05
N ASN A 219 1.15 1.70 -10.61
CA ASN A 219 1.22 0.34 -11.14
C ASN A 219 -0.16 -0.36 -11.10
N HIS A 220 -0.91 -0.19 -10.01
CA HIS A 220 -2.24 -0.78 -9.88
C HIS A 220 -3.29 -0.19 -10.83
N LEU A 221 -3.20 1.10 -11.17
CA LEU A 221 -4.06 1.72 -12.17
C LEU A 221 -3.70 1.26 -13.57
N LEU A 222 -2.40 1.23 -13.90
CA LEU A 222 -1.93 0.84 -15.23
C LEU A 222 -2.16 -0.65 -15.56
N LEU A 223 -2.00 -1.55 -14.58
CA LEU A 223 -2.34 -2.96 -14.77
C LEU A 223 -3.81 -3.18 -15.11
N LYS A 224 -4.70 -2.29 -14.65
CA LYS A 224 -6.12 -2.37 -14.99
C LYS A 224 -6.44 -1.96 -16.42
N CYS A 225 -5.54 -1.22 -17.09
CA CYS A 225 -5.66 -0.98 -18.53
C CYS A 225 -5.55 -2.30 -19.33
N ALA A 226 -4.67 -3.22 -18.89
CA ALA A 226 -4.58 -4.55 -19.49
C ALA A 226 -5.75 -5.47 -19.08
N TRP A 227 -6.31 -5.27 -17.88
CA TRP A 227 -7.48 -6.00 -17.38
C TRP A 227 -8.76 -5.62 -18.12
N ARG A 228 -9.00 -4.31 -18.32
CA ARG A 228 -10.18 -3.76 -18.98
C ARG A 228 -9.78 -2.72 -20.03
N PRO A 229 -9.40 -3.17 -21.25
CA PRO A 229 -8.97 -2.26 -22.30
C PRO A 229 -10.02 -1.21 -22.68
N GLU A 230 -11.30 -1.55 -22.57
CA GLU A 230 -12.43 -0.64 -22.81
C GLU A 230 -12.47 0.53 -21.81
N SER A 231 -11.97 0.33 -20.59
CA SER A 231 -11.89 1.36 -19.53
C SER A 231 -10.49 1.99 -19.44
N ALA A 232 -9.53 1.59 -20.26
CA ALA A 232 -8.14 2.06 -20.21
C ALA A 232 -8.02 3.60 -20.25
N PRO A 233 -8.79 4.36 -21.07
CA PRO A 233 -8.72 5.82 -21.05
C PRO A 233 -9.06 6.40 -19.67
N ALA A 234 -10.03 5.83 -18.95
CA ALA A 234 -10.41 6.30 -17.62
C ALA A 234 -9.31 5.98 -16.59
N PHE A 235 -8.71 4.79 -16.62
CA PHE A 235 -7.58 4.43 -15.76
C PHE A 235 -6.35 5.33 -16.01
N LEU A 236 -6.03 5.63 -17.26
CA LEU A 236 -4.94 6.55 -17.61
C LEU A 236 -5.24 7.96 -17.09
N SER A 237 -6.47 8.48 -17.28
CA SER A 237 -6.86 9.79 -16.75
C SER A 237 -6.75 9.85 -15.23
N ALA A 238 -7.12 8.77 -14.52
CA ALA A 238 -6.96 8.69 -13.07
C ALA A 238 -5.46 8.65 -12.65
N ALA A 239 -4.62 7.91 -13.37
CA ALA A 239 -3.18 7.85 -13.12
C ALA A 239 -2.50 9.21 -13.37
N GLU A 240 -2.86 9.91 -14.45
CA GLU A 240 -2.36 11.25 -14.76
C GLU A 240 -2.82 12.29 -13.71
N ALA A 241 -4.08 12.24 -13.30
CA ALA A 241 -4.61 13.13 -12.27
C ALA A 241 -3.93 12.90 -10.92
N LEU A 242 -3.72 11.62 -10.54
CA LEU A 242 -2.97 11.24 -9.34
C LEU A 242 -1.53 11.78 -9.39
N LEU A 243 -0.82 11.53 -10.49
CA LEU A 243 0.57 11.97 -10.64
C LEU A 243 0.68 13.49 -10.58
N ARG A 244 -0.18 14.21 -11.31
CA ARG A 244 -0.21 15.67 -11.30
C ARG A 244 -0.47 16.23 -9.89
N ARG A 245 -1.47 15.68 -9.19
CA ARG A 245 -1.81 16.13 -7.84
C ARG A 245 -0.70 15.84 -6.84
N TYR A 246 -0.08 14.67 -6.93
CA TYR A 246 1.04 14.31 -6.07
C TYR A 246 2.22 15.27 -6.30
N ARG A 247 2.54 15.58 -7.55
CA ARG A 247 3.62 16.50 -7.95
C ARG A 247 3.48 17.89 -7.32
N GLU A 248 2.27 18.41 -7.23
CA GLU A 248 1.97 19.69 -6.58
C GLU A 248 2.35 19.73 -5.10
N GLY A 249 2.40 18.58 -4.44
CA GLY A 249 2.76 18.44 -3.03
C GLY A 249 4.26 18.32 -2.78
N ILE A 250 5.10 18.17 -3.81
CA ILE A 250 6.55 17.90 -3.65
C ILE A 250 7.29 19.21 -3.34
N ASP A 251 7.88 19.31 -2.16
CA ASP A 251 8.75 20.44 -1.76
C ASP A 251 10.05 19.97 -1.07
N TRP A 252 10.23 18.65 -0.87
CA TRP A 252 11.39 18.07 -0.15
C TRP A 252 12.56 17.70 -1.06
N GLU A 253 12.34 17.59 -2.37
CA GLU A 253 13.33 17.30 -3.38
C GLU A 253 12.90 17.86 -4.74
N PRO A 254 13.79 17.94 -5.76
CA PRO A 254 13.38 18.29 -7.11
C PRO A 254 12.36 17.27 -7.66
N ALA A 255 11.16 17.74 -8.05
CA ALA A 255 10.09 16.87 -8.54
C ALA A 255 10.54 15.94 -9.66
N ALA A 256 11.37 16.42 -10.60
CA ALA A 256 11.91 15.60 -11.66
C ALA A 256 12.82 14.44 -11.18
N ALA A 257 13.45 14.56 -10.00
CA ALA A 257 14.24 13.47 -9.44
C ALA A 257 13.35 12.35 -8.91
N LEU A 258 12.28 12.68 -8.19
CA LEU A 258 11.27 11.74 -7.74
C LEU A 258 10.56 11.07 -8.91
N GLU A 259 10.12 11.85 -9.91
CA GLU A 259 9.45 11.33 -11.10
C GLU A 259 10.30 10.33 -11.87
N ARG A 260 11.60 10.57 -12.02
CA ARG A 260 12.51 9.60 -12.66
C ARG A 260 12.61 8.30 -11.87
N ARG A 261 12.71 8.35 -10.53
CA ARG A 261 12.74 7.13 -9.70
C ARG A 261 11.41 6.39 -9.78
N THR A 262 10.29 7.14 -9.72
CA THR A 262 8.93 6.58 -9.87
C THR A 262 8.77 5.85 -11.20
N ALA A 263 9.15 6.46 -12.32
CA ALA A 263 9.01 5.88 -13.65
C ALA A 263 9.85 4.58 -13.80
N ARG A 264 11.08 4.57 -13.29
CA ARG A 264 11.94 3.38 -13.31
C ARG A 264 11.38 2.27 -12.43
N LEU A 265 10.96 2.59 -11.19
CA LEU A 265 10.32 1.64 -10.28
C LEU A 265 9.03 1.06 -10.88
N LEU A 266 8.23 1.90 -11.55
CA LEU A 266 6.99 1.48 -12.18
C LEU A 266 7.23 0.37 -13.22
N ALA A 267 8.27 0.47 -14.05
CA ALA A 267 8.64 -0.58 -14.99
C ALA A 267 8.96 -1.91 -14.27
N GLY A 268 9.78 -1.87 -13.22
CA GLY A 268 10.09 -3.04 -12.41
C GLY A 268 8.87 -3.63 -11.69
N LEU A 269 8.00 -2.78 -11.15
CA LEU A 269 6.78 -3.22 -10.46
C LEU A 269 5.75 -3.81 -11.43
N LEU A 270 5.60 -3.28 -12.65
CA LEU A 270 4.74 -3.88 -13.67
C LEU A 270 5.18 -5.33 -13.97
N LEU A 271 6.48 -5.56 -14.17
CA LEU A 271 7.02 -6.90 -14.39
C LEU A 271 6.82 -7.79 -13.16
N ALA A 272 7.11 -7.28 -11.96
CA ALA A 272 6.96 -8.01 -10.71
C ALA A 272 5.51 -8.40 -10.39
N ARG A 273 4.53 -7.63 -10.84
CA ARG A 273 3.10 -7.94 -10.64
C ARG A 273 2.55 -8.93 -11.66
N ILE A 274 3.37 -9.35 -12.63
CA ILE A 274 3.08 -10.44 -13.56
C ILE A 274 3.85 -11.70 -13.17
N ASP A 275 5.17 -11.59 -12.94
CA ASP A 275 6.08 -12.73 -12.81
C ASP A 275 6.86 -12.75 -11.48
N GLY A 276 6.54 -11.88 -10.53
CA GLY A 276 7.09 -11.91 -9.17
C GLY A 276 6.35 -12.87 -8.24
N LYS A 277 6.68 -12.85 -6.94
CA LYS A 277 6.07 -13.73 -5.92
C LYS A 277 4.61 -13.39 -5.61
N SER A 278 4.16 -12.16 -5.93
CA SER A 278 2.79 -11.67 -5.65
C SER A 278 2.15 -11.11 -6.92
N PRO A 279 1.85 -11.94 -7.93
CA PRO A 279 1.18 -11.49 -9.15
C PRO A 279 -0.22 -10.96 -8.85
N VAL A 280 -0.74 -10.10 -9.72
CA VAL A 280 -2.14 -9.64 -9.59
C VAL A 280 -3.09 -10.78 -9.99
N GLU A 281 -4.11 -11.00 -9.16
CA GLU A 281 -5.01 -12.15 -9.31
C GLU A 281 -5.99 -12.02 -10.48
N TYR A 282 -6.21 -10.81 -10.98
CA TYR A 282 -7.20 -10.56 -12.04
C TYR A 282 -6.62 -10.68 -13.46
N LEU A 283 -5.30 -10.62 -13.66
CA LEU A 283 -4.67 -10.90 -14.94
C LEU A 283 -4.33 -12.39 -15.04
N THR A 284 -5.27 -13.18 -15.53
CA THR A 284 -5.16 -14.65 -15.58
C THR A 284 -4.79 -15.17 -16.96
N LEU A 285 -5.04 -14.40 -18.02
CA LEU A 285 -4.78 -14.80 -19.40
C LEU A 285 -3.40 -14.29 -19.86
N GLU A 286 -2.65 -15.13 -20.57
CA GLU A 286 -1.36 -14.71 -21.13
C GLU A 286 -1.52 -13.56 -22.15
N SER A 287 -2.62 -13.51 -22.90
CA SER A 287 -2.93 -12.39 -23.78
C SER A 287 -3.05 -11.02 -23.08
N GLN A 288 -3.33 -11.03 -21.76
CA GLN A 288 -3.34 -9.84 -20.90
C GLN A 288 -1.97 -9.57 -20.27
N ARG A 289 -1.24 -10.64 -19.91
CA ARG A 289 0.06 -10.57 -19.21
C ARG A 289 1.19 -10.20 -20.16
N ASP A 290 1.23 -10.79 -21.37
CA ASP A 290 2.31 -10.60 -22.34
C ASP A 290 2.52 -9.13 -22.77
N PRO A 291 1.48 -8.33 -23.06
CA PRO A 291 1.69 -6.91 -23.37
C PRO A 291 2.31 -6.13 -22.19
N VAL A 292 1.90 -6.43 -20.94
CA VAL A 292 2.49 -5.80 -19.74
C VAL A 292 3.95 -6.20 -19.61
N ARG A 293 4.27 -7.49 -19.78
CA ARG A 293 5.63 -8.02 -19.72
C ARG A 293 6.53 -7.39 -20.77
N GLN A 294 6.05 -7.28 -22.03
CA GLN A 294 6.79 -6.67 -23.13
C GLN A 294 7.10 -5.19 -22.85
N VAL A 295 6.10 -4.41 -22.42
CA VAL A 295 6.28 -2.99 -22.11
C VAL A 295 7.24 -2.82 -20.91
N ALA A 296 7.05 -3.59 -19.85
CA ALA A 296 7.91 -3.49 -18.67
C ALA A 296 9.38 -3.80 -18.99
N ARG A 297 9.64 -4.86 -19.77
CA ARG A 297 10.99 -5.25 -20.22
C ARG A 297 11.61 -4.19 -21.12
N ALA A 298 10.86 -3.66 -22.09
CA ALA A 298 11.36 -2.59 -22.96
C ALA A 298 11.73 -1.31 -22.23
N LEU A 299 11.08 -1.03 -21.09
CA LEU A 299 11.41 0.13 -20.24
C LEU A 299 12.58 -0.14 -19.28
N LEU A 300 12.92 -1.40 -19.02
CA LEU A 300 14.02 -1.81 -18.14
C LEU A 300 15.34 -1.95 -18.91
N LEU A 301 15.30 -2.35 -20.19
CA LEU A 301 16.44 -2.58 -21.08
C LEU A 301 16.75 -1.34 -21.90
#